data_21fee8fcdd9f4e8f0d668a0dc63e8aa2
#
_entry.id   21fee8fcdd9f4e8f0d668a0dc63e8aa2
#
_cell.length_a   1.000
_cell.length_b   1.000
_cell.length_c   1.000
_cell.angle_alpha   90.00
_cell.angle_beta   90.00
_cell.angle_gamma   90.00
#
_symmetry.space_group_name_H-M   'P 1'
#
loop_
_entity.id
_entity.type
_entity.pdbx_description
1 polymer ?
#
loop_
_entity_poly.entity_id
_entity_poly.type
_entity_poly.pdbx_seq_one_letter_code
_entity_poly.pdbx_strand_id
1 'polypeptide(L)'
;MNIRATAKIQPSAACLSDIARIENIFADCLKNRSKDSYLFGAFTAADAFFAPVVLRLQTYADASGIPLQPITKQYSATMLNNPHLQAWREAALYETRIIKEDEAGELLSVAGVLAD
;
A
#
# COMPACT_ATOMS: atom_id res chain seq x y z
N MET A 1 -10.70 4.49 -0.02
CA MET A 1 -10.03 3.50 0.84
C MET A 1 -9.82 4.06 2.23
N ASN A 2 -10.14 3.30 3.24
CA ASN A 2 -9.95 3.70 4.64
C ASN A 2 -8.63 3.13 5.15
N ILE A 3 -7.60 3.96 5.29
CA ILE A 3 -6.27 3.49 5.72
C ILE A 3 -6.22 3.05 7.19
N ARG A 4 -7.27 3.34 7.96
CA ARG A 4 -7.42 2.86 9.34
C ARG A 4 -7.87 1.41 9.39
N ALA A 5 -8.28 0.87 8.26
CA ALA A 5 -8.92 -0.44 8.17
C ALA A 5 -8.00 -1.47 7.53
N THR A 6 -8.23 -2.72 7.89
CA THR A 6 -7.80 -3.89 7.15
C THR A 6 -9.06 -4.53 6.58
N ALA A 7 -9.08 -4.78 5.30
CA ALA A 7 -10.27 -5.29 4.63
C ALA A 7 -9.93 -6.46 3.70
N LYS A 8 -10.85 -7.40 3.64
CA LYS A 8 -10.75 -8.58 2.76
C LYS A 8 -11.56 -8.33 1.50
N ILE A 9 -10.93 -8.55 0.36
CA ILE A 9 -11.58 -8.51 -0.95
C ILE A 9 -11.47 -9.89 -1.62
N GLN A 10 -12.29 -10.10 -2.63
CA GLN A 10 -12.12 -11.19 -3.57
C GLN A 10 -11.55 -10.60 -4.86
N PRO A 11 -10.23 -10.71 -5.07
CA PRO A 11 -9.62 -10.04 -6.21
C PRO A 11 -10.08 -10.65 -7.53
N SER A 12 -10.45 -9.80 -8.47
CA SER A 12 -10.74 -10.22 -9.84
C SER A 12 -9.45 -10.61 -10.57
N ALA A 13 -9.59 -11.32 -11.69
CA ALA A 13 -8.44 -11.62 -12.55
C ALA A 13 -7.73 -10.34 -13.01
N ALA A 14 -8.49 -9.30 -13.31
CA ALA A 14 -7.92 -8.00 -13.68
C ALA A 14 -7.12 -7.37 -12.54
N CYS A 15 -7.64 -7.44 -11.31
CA CYS A 15 -6.94 -6.95 -10.12
C CYS A 15 -5.61 -7.68 -9.92
N LEU A 16 -5.60 -9.01 -10.02
CA LEU A 16 -4.37 -9.80 -9.89
C LEU A 16 -3.37 -9.49 -11.00
N SER A 17 -3.85 -9.26 -12.21
CA SER A 17 -3.01 -8.85 -13.33
C SER A 17 -2.36 -7.49 -13.09
N ASP A 18 -3.11 -6.53 -12.55
CA ASP A 18 -2.58 -5.20 -12.21
C ASP A 18 -1.52 -5.29 -11.11
N ILE A 19 -1.75 -6.10 -10.10
CA ILE A 19 -0.76 -6.33 -9.03
C ILE A 19 0.51 -6.93 -9.61
N ALA A 20 0.41 -7.93 -10.48
CA ALA A 20 1.56 -8.54 -11.13
C ALA A 20 2.35 -7.50 -11.95
N ARG A 21 1.67 -6.61 -12.64
CA ARG A 21 2.31 -5.52 -13.38
C ARG A 21 3.06 -4.56 -12.47
N ILE A 22 2.44 -4.18 -11.35
CA ILE A 22 3.07 -3.31 -10.35
C ILE A 22 4.32 -3.98 -9.79
N GLU A 23 4.24 -5.26 -9.45
CA GLU A 23 5.38 -6.02 -8.94
C GLU A 23 6.52 -6.09 -9.95
N ASN A 24 6.21 -6.25 -11.23
CA ASN A 24 7.20 -6.23 -12.29
C ASN A 24 7.88 -4.84 -12.40
N ILE A 25 7.13 -3.77 -12.25
CA ILE A 25 7.69 -2.41 -12.25
C ILE A 25 8.67 -2.25 -11.09
N PHE A 26 8.29 -2.68 -9.89
CA PHE A 26 9.17 -2.62 -8.73
C PHE A 26 10.43 -3.45 -8.95
N ALA A 27 10.29 -4.67 -9.45
CA ALA A 27 11.43 -5.55 -9.72
C ALA A 27 12.39 -4.93 -10.74
N ASP A 28 11.87 -4.36 -11.81
CA ASP A 28 12.70 -3.74 -12.85
C ASP A 28 13.44 -2.50 -12.33
N CYS A 29 12.75 -1.63 -11.60
CA CYS A 29 13.34 -0.41 -11.06
C CYS A 29 14.37 -0.69 -9.97
N LEU A 30 14.14 -1.70 -9.14
CA LEU A 30 14.99 -2.02 -7.98
C LEU A 30 16.09 -3.02 -8.31
N LYS A 31 16.13 -3.51 -9.54
CA LYS A 31 17.17 -4.44 -9.99
C LYS A 31 18.56 -3.82 -9.78
N ASN A 32 19.45 -4.58 -9.13
CA ASN A 32 20.81 -4.16 -8.83
C ASN A 32 20.93 -2.94 -7.91
N ARG A 33 19.88 -2.62 -7.17
CA ARG A 33 19.92 -1.53 -6.17
C ARG A 33 20.05 -2.10 -4.76
N SER A 34 20.46 -1.25 -3.82
CA SER A 34 20.55 -1.63 -2.42
C SER A 34 19.18 -1.92 -1.82
N LYS A 35 19.16 -2.64 -0.72
CA LYS A 35 17.94 -3.11 -0.05
C LYS A 35 16.98 -1.99 0.34
N ASP A 36 17.50 -0.83 0.72
CA ASP A 36 16.70 0.29 1.21
C ASP A 36 16.48 1.37 0.15
N SER A 37 16.69 1.02 -1.12
CA SER A 37 16.57 1.96 -2.22
C SER A 37 15.12 2.26 -2.56
N TYR A 38 14.87 3.49 -2.98
CA TYR A 38 13.67 3.86 -3.71
C TYR A 38 13.80 3.45 -5.18
N LEU A 39 12.74 3.61 -5.98
CA LEU A 39 12.68 3.07 -7.33
C LEU A 39 13.85 3.53 -8.22
N PHE A 40 14.28 4.77 -8.06
CA PHE A 40 15.40 5.33 -8.81
C PHE A 40 16.57 5.73 -7.91
N GLY A 41 16.70 5.07 -6.78
CA GLY A 41 17.75 5.34 -5.79
C GLY A 41 17.24 6.28 -4.70
N ALA A 42 17.25 7.57 -4.93
CA ALA A 42 16.66 8.56 -4.05
C ALA A 42 15.15 8.64 -4.24
N PHE A 43 14.44 9.22 -3.26
CA PHE A 43 13.00 9.43 -3.36
C PHE A 43 12.69 10.41 -4.50
N THR A 44 11.78 10.02 -5.38
CA THR A 44 11.34 10.82 -6.52
C THR A 44 9.82 10.88 -6.59
N ALA A 45 9.30 11.62 -7.56
CA ALA A 45 7.87 11.67 -7.84
C ALA A 45 7.27 10.29 -8.11
N ALA A 46 8.04 9.36 -8.69
CA ALA A 46 7.58 7.99 -8.91
C ALA A 46 7.17 7.32 -7.60
N ASP A 47 7.99 7.47 -6.56
CA ASP A 47 7.67 6.92 -5.24
C ASP A 47 6.45 7.60 -4.63
N ALA A 48 6.32 8.91 -4.79
CA ALA A 48 5.16 9.65 -4.32
C ALA A 48 3.87 9.13 -4.98
N PHE A 49 3.89 8.83 -6.26
CA PHE A 49 2.74 8.26 -6.97
C PHE A 49 2.41 6.84 -6.53
N PHE A 50 3.41 6.07 -6.11
CA PHE A 50 3.18 4.72 -5.61
C PHE A 50 2.79 4.67 -4.13
N ALA A 51 2.89 5.76 -3.38
CA ALA A 51 2.52 5.76 -1.97
C ALA A 51 1.08 5.27 -1.71
N PRO A 52 0.05 5.73 -2.45
CA PRO A 52 -1.30 5.20 -2.28
C PRO A 52 -1.41 3.70 -2.63
N VAL A 53 -0.62 3.23 -3.59
CA VAL A 53 -0.60 1.81 -3.98
C VAL A 53 -0.02 0.97 -2.85
N VAL A 54 1.07 1.39 -2.22
CA VAL A 54 1.66 0.71 -1.07
C VAL A 54 0.64 0.61 0.07
N LEU A 55 -0.08 1.68 0.35
CA LEU A 55 -1.11 1.68 1.39
C LEU A 55 -2.28 0.76 1.03
N ARG A 56 -2.67 0.67 -0.24
CA ARG A 56 -3.69 -0.30 -0.69
C ARG A 56 -3.23 -1.74 -0.47
N LEU A 57 -2.00 -2.05 -0.85
CA LEU A 57 -1.47 -3.39 -0.63
C LEU A 57 -1.46 -3.73 0.85
N GLN A 58 -1.10 -2.79 1.71
CA GLN A 58 -1.14 -2.98 3.15
C GLN A 58 -2.56 -3.24 3.67
N THR A 59 -3.54 -2.53 3.13
CA THR A 59 -4.94 -2.66 3.57
C THR A 59 -5.56 -3.98 3.12
N TYR A 60 -5.28 -4.44 1.92
CA TYR A 60 -6.04 -5.52 1.29
C TYR A 60 -5.28 -6.81 1.07
N ALA A 61 -3.97 -6.76 0.77
CA ALA A 61 -3.28 -7.93 0.24
C ALA A 61 -3.20 -9.09 1.25
N ASP A 62 -2.69 -8.82 2.43
CA ASP A 62 -2.51 -9.87 3.44
C ASP A 62 -3.85 -10.45 3.87
N ALA A 63 -4.81 -9.59 4.18
CA ALA A 63 -6.16 -9.99 4.60
C ALA A 63 -6.90 -10.79 3.53
N SER A 64 -6.60 -10.55 2.26
CA SER A 64 -7.24 -11.22 1.12
C SER A 64 -6.49 -12.45 0.64
N GLY A 65 -5.36 -12.80 1.28
CA GLY A 65 -4.54 -13.93 0.87
C GLY A 65 -3.83 -13.72 -0.47
N ILE A 66 -3.61 -12.47 -0.87
CA ILE A 66 -2.89 -12.16 -2.10
C ILE A 66 -1.40 -12.24 -1.82
N PRO A 67 -0.66 -13.19 -2.44
CA PRO A 67 0.77 -13.29 -2.23
C PRO A 67 1.51 -12.13 -2.90
N LEU A 68 2.45 -11.53 -2.19
CA LEU A 68 3.32 -10.50 -2.74
C LEU A 68 4.75 -11.01 -2.79
N GLN A 69 5.47 -10.62 -3.84
CA GLN A 69 6.88 -10.98 -4.00
C GLN A 69 7.74 -10.30 -2.92
N PRO A 70 8.88 -10.90 -2.55
CA PRO A 70 9.77 -10.29 -1.57
C PRO A 70 10.20 -8.86 -1.92
N ILE A 71 10.42 -8.58 -3.20
CA ILE A 71 10.81 -7.23 -3.65
C ILE A 71 9.70 -6.20 -3.37
N THR A 72 8.45 -6.58 -3.53
CA THR A 72 7.31 -5.72 -3.23
C THR A 72 7.21 -5.44 -1.75
N LYS A 73 7.40 -6.46 -0.91
CA LYS A 73 7.39 -6.32 0.54
C LYS A 73 8.54 -5.42 1.02
N GLN A 74 9.71 -5.60 0.43
CA GLN A 74 10.90 -4.79 0.73
C GLN A 74 10.69 -3.32 0.38
N TYR A 75 10.21 -3.04 -0.81
CA TYR A 75 9.91 -1.67 -1.24
C TYR A 75 8.83 -1.04 -0.37
N SER A 76 7.78 -1.79 -0.06
CA SER A 76 6.70 -1.34 0.81
C SER A 76 7.23 -0.95 2.20
N ALA A 77 8.13 -1.76 2.76
CA ALA A 77 8.76 -1.44 4.05
C ALA A 77 9.58 -0.16 3.97
N THR A 78 10.35 0.04 2.90
CA THR A 78 11.12 1.26 2.66
C THR A 78 10.19 2.48 2.59
N MET A 79 9.10 2.37 1.84
CA MET A 79 8.10 3.43 1.72
C MET A 79 7.44 3.75 3.05
N LEU A 80 7.01 2.73 3.79
CA LEU A 80 6.34 2.92 5.09
C LEU A 80 7.26 3.49 6.16
N ASN A 81 8.58 3.35 6.02
CA ASN A 81 9.56 3.97 6.90
C ASN A 81 9.91 5.41 6.52
N ASN A 82 9.42 5.91 5.40
CA ASN A 82 9.66 7.29 4.99
C ASN A 82 8.94 8.26 5.95
N PRO A 83 9.65 9.22 6.56
CA PRO A 83 9.05 10.12 7.55
C PRO A 83 7.90 10.97 7.00
N HIS A 84 7.97 11.37 5.75
CA HIS A 84 6.92 12.18 5.12
C HIS A 84 5.66 11.35 4.87
N LEU A 85 5.83 10.11 4.44
CA LEU A 85 4.70 9.19 4.28
C LEU A 85 4.07 8.87 5.64
N GLN A 86 4.88 8.65 6.66
CA GLN A 86 4.39 8.41 8.02
C GLN A 86 3.57 9.59 8.53
N ALA A 87 4.04 10.83 8.33
CA ALA A 87 3.32 12.03 8.74
C ALA A 87 1.97 12.15 8.02
N TRP A 88 1.94 11.90 6.73
CA TRP A 88 0.70 11.90 5.95
C TRP A 88 -0.27 10.83 6.43
N ARG A 89 0.23 9.63 6.66
CA ARG A 89 -0.56 8.51 7.16
C ARG A 89 -1.12 8.79 8.56
N GLU A 90 -0.31 9.32 9.46
CA GLU A 90 -0.74 9.70 10.82
C GLU A 90 -1.86 10.74 10.78
N ALA A 91 -1.72 11.77 9.95
CA ALA A 91 -2.77 12.77 9.77
C ALA A 91 -4.07 12.14 9.28
N ALA A 92 -3.97 11.19 8.36
CA ALA A 92 -5.13 10.49 7.82
C ALA A 92 -5.82 9.57 8.84
N LEU A 93 -5.10 9.10 9.87
CA LEU A 93 -5.72 8.30 10.94
C LEU A 93 -6.73 9.09 11.76
N TYR A 94 -6.61 10.41 11.80
CA TYR A 94 -7.57 11.28 12.50
C TYR A 94 -8.75 11.71 11.61
N GLU A 95 -8.69 11.41 10.32
CA GLU A 95 -9.77 11.70 9.39
C GLU A 95 -10.91 10.71 9.60
N THR A 96 -12.10 11.20 9.94
CA THR A 96 -13.25 10.35 10.24
C THR A 96 -14.18 10.17 9.04
N ARG A 97 -14.01 10.98 8.01
CA ARG A 97 -14.87 10.94 6.83
C ARG A 97 -14.63 9.65 6.04
N ILE A 98 -15.73 9.01 5.67
CA ILE A 98 -15.72 7.80 4.83
C ILE A 98 -16.58 8.06 3.60
N ILE A 99 -16.02 7.78 2.44
CA ILE A 99 -16.76 7.82 1.17
C ILE A 99 -17.12 6.37 0.86
N LYS A 100 -18.38 6.02 1.14
CA LYS A 100 -18.83 4.62 1.08
C LYS A 100 -18.66 4.01 -0.30
N GLU A 101 -18.83 4.80 -1.35
CA GLU A 101 -18.70 4.34 -2.73
C GLU A 101 -17.27 3.93 -3.08
N ASP A 102 -16.30 4.43 -2.34
CA ASP A 102 -14.87 4.14 -2.55
C ASP A 102 -14.35 3.03 -1.64
N GLU A 103 -15.18 2.51 -0.74
CA GLU A 103 -14.80 1.41 0.12
C GLU A 103 -15.04 0.07 -0.59
N ALA A 104 -14.10 -0.86 -0.40
CA ALA A 104 -14.18 -2.18 -1.01
C ALA A 104 -13.97 -3.27 0.03
N GLY A 105 -14.62 -4.40 -0.19
CA GLY A 105 -14.39 -5.62 0.58
C GLY A 105 -15.05 -5.63 1.94
N GLU A 106 -14.70 -6.67 2.70
CA GLU A 106 -15.19 -6.89 4.05
C GLU A 106 -14.21 -6.31 5.06
N LEU A 107 -14.70 -5.45 5.92
CA LEU A 107 -13.92 -4.81 6.97
C LEU A 107 -13.55 -5.84 8.05
N LEU A 108 -12.26 -6.05 8.28
CA LEU A 108 -11.78 -6.99 9.30
C LEU A 108 -11.37 -6.27 10.58
N SER A 109 -10.72 -5.12 10.48
CA SER A 109 -10.30 -4.34 11.62
C SER A 109 -10.22 -2.87 11.29
N VAL A 110 -10.39 -2.03 12.31
CA VAL A 110 -10.20 -0.59 12.20
C VAL A 110 -9.28 -0.15 13.32
N ALA A 111 -8.21 0.56 12.95
CA ALA A 111 -7.27 1.15 13.90
C ALA A 111 -7.51 2.65 14.04
N GLY A 112 -6.89 3.27 15.06
CA GLY A 112 -6.93 4.70 15.26
C GLY A 112 -8.12 5.17 16.10
N VAL A 113 -8.47 6.44 15.96
CA VAL A 113 -9.44 7.13 16.84
C VAL A 113 -10.90 6.90 16.49
N LEU A 114 -11.21 6.01 15.60
CA LEU A 114 -12.58 5.68 15.25
C LEU A 114 -13.14 4.63 16.18
N ALA A 115 -13.18 4.94 17.43
CA ALA A 115 -13.75 4.04 18.40
C ALA A 115 -15.29 3.98 18.33
N ASP A 116 -15.91 4.87 17.60
CA ASP A 116 -17.36 4.97 17.55
C ASP A 116 -17.90 4.94 16.14
#